data_564dd6567629c718aa00b4d7284c2b48
#
_entry.id   564dd6567629c718aa00b4d7284c2b48
#
_cell.length_a   1.000
_cell.length_b   1.000
_cell.length_c   1.000
_cell.angle_alpha   90.00
_cell.angle_beta   90.00
_cell.angle_gamma   90.00
#
_symmetry.space_group_name_H-M   'P 1'
#
loop_
_entity.id
_entity.type
_entity.pdbx_description
1 polymer ?
#
loop_
_entity_poly.entity_id
_entity_poly.type
_entity_poly.pdbx_seq_one_letter_code
_entity_poly.pdbx_strand_id
1 'polypeptide(L)'
;LVENRFIGIKSRGIYETPGGTLLIIAHRAIESITLDKHTMHKKDEVMPRYAELIYNGFWFSKARFKLQKIVDLKKNKVNGLVKLKLYKGNVTIVSRQTKSKAYSIKKVSFEENKSFKKSKVQKFISSAVRKLRT
;
A
#
# COMPACT_ATOMS: atom_id res chain seq x y z
N LEU A 1 18.37 7.54 -0.22
CA LEU A 1 17.48 8.49 0.41
C LEU A 1 18.16 9.83 0.56
N VAL A 2 17.54 10.89 0.06
CA VAL A 2 18.03 12.27 0.25
C VAL A 2 17.19 12.90 1.35
N GLU A 3 17.83 13.33 2.42
CA GLU A 3 17.17 14.01 3.52
C GLU A 3 17.59 15.49 3.55
N ASN A 4 16.60 16.37 3.64
CA ASN A 4 16.83 17.79 3.88
C ASN A 4 16.53 18.07 5.37
N ARG A 5 17.56 18.42 6.13
CA ARG A 5 17.41 18.88 7.52
C ARG A 5 17.57 20.39 7.60
N PHE A 6 16.72 21.00 8.40
CA PHE A 6 16.82 22.42 8.75
C PHE A 6 17.11 22.52 10.24
N ILE A 7 18.36 22.75 10.56
CA ILE A 7 18.83 22.96 11.95
C ILE A 7 19.50 24.34 11.97
N GLY A 8 18.71 25.43 11.81
CA GLY A 8 19.27 26.77 11.69
C GLY A 8 20.07 27.00 10.40
N ILE A 9 20.78 25.97 9.94
CA ILE A 9 21.50 25.93 8.66
C ILE A 9 20.93 24.75 7.86
N LYS A 10 20.60 24.99 6.60
CA LYS A 10 20.07 23.95 5.70
C LYS A 10 21.17 22.92 5.43
N SER A 11 20.99 21.69 5.92
CA SER A 11 21.86 20.57 5.61
C SER A 11 21.14 19.53 4.76
N ARG A 12 21.86 18.89 3.85
CA ARG A 12 21.39 17.75 3.07
C ARG A 12 22.24 16.54 3.40
N GLY A 13 21.60 15.45 3.76
CA GLY A 13 22.24 14.16 3.96
C GLY A 13 21.78 13.17 2.89
N ILE A 14 22.71 12.34 2.40
CA ILE A 14 22.41 11.20 1.54
C ILE A 14 22.66 9.96 2.38
N TYR A 15 21.62 9.13 2.52
CA TYR A 15 21.68 7.90 3.29
C TYR A 15 21.32 6.71 2.41
N GLU A 16 22.09 5.65 2.57
CA GLU A 16 21.76 4.36 1.95
C GLU A 16 20.91 3.55 2.92
N THR A 17 19.74 3.12 2.45
CA THR A 17 18.79 2.32 3.23
C THR A 17 18.33 1.09 2.44
N PRO A 18 19.25 0.18 2.06
CA PRO A 18 18.91 -0.96 1.20
C PRO A 18 17.85 -1.86 1.85
N GLY A 19 17.99 -2.17 3.13
CA GLY A 19 17.01 -2.98 3.86
C GLY A 19 15.62 -2.34 3.93
N GLY A 20 15.54 -1.05 4.25
CA GLY A 20 14.29 -0.30 4.26
C GLY A 20 13.62 -0.27 2.88
N THR A 21 14.39 -0.06 1.82
CA THR A 21 13.90 -0.07 0.44
C THR A 21 13.31 -1.42 0.07
N LEU A 22 13.99 -2.53 0.39
CA LEU A 22 13.50 -3.89 0.12
C LEU A 22 12.19 -4.17 0.87
N LEU A 23 12.12 -3.80 2.15
CA LEU A 23 10.93 -4.00 2.97
C LEU A 23 9.73 -3.20 2.44
N ILE A 24 9.92 -1.94 2.04
CA ILE A 24 8.87 -1.11 1.46
C ILE A 24 8.35 -1.72 0.16
N ILE A 25 9.24 -2.15 -0.75
CA ILE A 25 8.87 -2.78 -2.02
C ILE A 25 8.09 -4.07 -1.77
N ALA A 26 8.56 -4.93 -0.86
CA ALA A 26 7.88 -6.17 -0.51
C ALA A 26 6.51 -5.92 0.14
N HIS A 27 6.43 -4.98 1.08
CA HIS A 27 5.19 -4.62 1.75
C HIS A 27 4.14 -4.09 0.77
N ARG A 28 4.53 -3.13 -0.09
CA ARG A 28 3.65 -2.60 -1.14
C ARG A 28 3.19 -3.67 -2.12
N ALA A 29 4.05 -4.64 -2.43
CA ALA A 29 3.69 -5.77 -3.28
C ALA A 29 2.57 -6.64 -2.67
N ILE A 30 2.53 -6.81 -1.35
CA ILE A 30 1.44 -7.52 -0.67
C ILE A 30 0.21 -6.62 -0.54
N GLU A 31 0.36 -5.35 -0.16
CA GLU A 31 -0.76 -4.41 -0.10
C GLU A 31 -1.56 -4.39 -1.41
N SER A 32 -0.87 -4.36 -2.55
CA SER A 32 -1.50 -4.30 -3.89
C SER A 32 -2.43 -5.47 -4.22
N ILE A 33 -2.26 -6.63 -3.57
CA ILE A 33 -3.10 -7.81 -3.79
C ILE A 33 -4.05 -8.12 -2.63
N THR A 34 -3.87 -7.48 -1.48
CA THR A 34 -4.67 -7.72 -0.26
C THR A 34 -5.62 -6.58 0.08
N LEU A 35 -5.27 -5.34 -0.28
CA LEU A 35 -6.09 -4.17 -0.01
C LEU A 35 -6.89 -3.76 -1.24
N ASP A 36 -8.08 -3.24 -1.01
CA ASP A 36 -8.86 -2.58 -2.05
C ASP A 36 -8.30 -1.18 -2.35
N LYS A 37 -8.58 -0.71 -3.58
CA LYS A 37 -8.09 0.57 -4.11
C LYS A 37 -8.37 1.75 -3.16
N HIS A 38 -9.58 1.84 -2.63
CA HIS A 38 -9.98 2.94 -1.74
C HIS A 38 -9.13 2.97 -0.46
N THR A 39 -8.90 1.82 0.17
CA THR A 39 -8.05 1.72 1.37
C THR A 39 -6.61 2.09 1.06
N MET A 40 -6.06 1.66 -0.10
CA MET A 40 -4.70 2.03 -0.51
C MET A 40 -4.57 3.55 -0.70
N HIS A 41 -5.48 4.18 -1.45
CA HIS A 41 -5.45 5.63 -1.68
C HIS A 41 -5.53 6.40 -0.36
N LYS A 42 -6.41 5.98 0.55
CA LYS A 42 -6.55 6.63 1.86
C LYS A 42 -5.28 6.54 2.71
N LYS A 43 -4.57 5.42 2.65
CA LYS A 43 -3.26 5.27 3.30
C LYS A 43 -2.22 6.17 2.65
N ASP A 44 -2.14 6.20 1.32
CA ASP A 44 -1.17 7.00 0.59
C ASP A 44 -1.36 8.50 0.84
N GLU A 45 -2.61 8.95 0.94
CA GLU A 45 -2.94 10.34 1.26
C GLU A 45 -2.42 10.79 2.63
N VAL A 46 -2.49 9.93 3.64
CA VAL A 46 -2.09 10.29 5.00
C VAL A 46 -0.61 10.07 5.29
N MET A 47 0.08 9.25 4.51
CA MET A 47 1.49 8.88 4.78
C MET A 47 2.46 10.07 4.80
N PRO A 48 2.37 11.07 3.89
CA PRO A 48 3.27 12.23 3.94
C PRO A 48 3.10 13.02 5.26
N ARG A 49 1.87 13.24 5.68
CA ARG A 49 1.57 13.95 6.94
C ARG A 49 2.00 13.13 8.17
N TYR A 50 1.82 11.82 8.11
CA TYR A 50 2.27 10.92 9.16
C TYR A 50 3.80 10.97 9.31
N ALA A 51 4.51 10.91 8.19
CA ALA A 51 5.97 11.00 8.16
C ALA A 51 6.47 12.36 8.68
N GLU A 52 5.82 13.46 8.31
CA GLU A 52 6.14 14.80 8.80
C GLU A 52 6.01 14.91 10.32
N LEU A 53 4.94 14.37 10.91
CA LEU A 53 4.75 14.37 12.35
C LEU A 53 5.86 13.59 13.08
N ILE A 54 6.28 12.44 12.53
CA ILE A 54 7.37 11.65 13.10
C ILE A 54 8.70 12.42 12.99
N TYR A 55 8.97 12.97 11.82
CA TYR A 55 10.19 13.74 11.56
C TYR A 55 10.34 14.92 12.50
N ASN A 56 9.25 15.62 12.80
CA ASN A 56 9.20 16.77 13.70
C ASN A 56 9.14 16.39 15.19
N GLY A 57 9.26 15.11 15.53
CA GLY A 57 9.28 14.64 16.93
C GLY A 57 7.91 14.50 17.59
N PHE A 58 6.81 14.60 16.83
CA PHE A 58 5.44 14.50 17.35
C PHE A 58 4.92 13.05 17.48
N TRP A 59 5.79 12.12 17.86
CA TRP A 59 5.45 10.71 17.99
C TRP A 59 4.27 10.47 18.94
N PHE A 60 4.22 11.16 20.08
CA PHE A 60 3.15 11.01 21.07
C PHE A 60 1.97 11.97 20.90
N SER A 61 1.89 12.68 19.78
CA SER A 61 0.82 13.64 19.52
C SER A 61 -0.51 12.99 19.22
N LYS A 62 -1.60 13.63 19.64
CA LYS A 62 -2.98 13.23 19.29
C LYS A 62 -3.19 13.16 17.78
N ALA A 63 -2.54 14.04 17.01
CA ALA A 63 -2.61 14.06 15.55
C ALA A 63 -2.03 12.78 14.95
N ARG A 64 -0.83 12.35 15.39
CA ARG A 64 -0.23 11.10 14.94
C ARG A 64 -1.12 9.90 15.28
N PHE A 65 -1.70 9.82 16.48
CA PHE A 65 -2.60 8.74 16.85
C PHE A 65 -3.86 8.67 15.97
N LYS A 66 -4.42 9.82 15.55
CA LYS A 66 -5.54 9.86 14.61
C LYS A 66 -5.15 9.25 13.26
N LEU A 67 -3.99 9.63 12.72
CA LEU A 67 -3.49 9.10 11.44
C LEU A 67 -3.13 7.62 11.56
N GLN A 68 -2.60 7.18 12.71
CA GLN A 68 -2.29 5.76 12.96
C GLN A 68 -3.50 4.85 12.73
N LYS A 69 -4.69 5.28 13.14
CA LYS A 69 -5.93 4.50 12.93
C LYS A 69 -6.19 4.26 11.42
N ILE A 70 -5.83 5.22 10.58
CA ILE A 70 -5.97 5.09 9.12
C ILE A 70 -4.89 4.16 8.56
N VAL A 71 -3.65 4.30 9.03
CA VAL A 71 -2.54 3.42 8.64
C VAL A 71 -2.82 1.97 9.02
N ASP A 72 -3.44 1.75 10.17
CA ASP A 72 -3.81 0.41 10.66
C ASP A 72 -5.05 -0.19 9.98
N LEU A 73 -5.73 0.56 9.10
CA LEU A 73 -6.90 0.02 8.39
C LEU A 73 -6.53 -1.25 7.64
N LYS A 74 -7.26 -2.32 7.95
CA LYS A 74 -7.13 -3.64 7.31
C LYS A 74 -5.73 -4.26 7.37
N LYS A 75 -4.85 -3.83 8.30
CA LYS A 75 -3.49 -4.37 8.43
C LYS A 75 -3.46 -5.89 8.58
N ASN A 76 -4.46 -6.47 9.25
CA ASN A 76 -4.56 -7.93 9.44
C ASN A 76 -4.75 -8.71 8.13
N LYS A 77 -5.15 -8.04 7.04
CA LYS A 77 -5.25 -8.64 5.70
C LYS A 77 -3.93 -8.58 4.94
N VAL A 78 -3.02 -7.69 5.33
CA VAL A 78 -1.72 -7.51 4.69
C VAL A 78 -0.76 -8.55 5.23
N ASN A 79 -0.92 -9.78 4.73
CA ASN A 79 -0.08 -10.92 5.11
C ASN A 79 0.19 -11.79 3.88
N GLY A 80 1.44 -12.23 3.72
CA GLY A 80 1.81 -13.06 2.60
C GLY A 80 3.32 -13.20 2.42
N LEU A 81 3.69 -13.88 1.35
CA LEU A 81 5.07 -14.11 0.94
C LEU A 81 5.35 -13.35 -0.36
N VAL A 82 6.49 -12.69 -0.41
CA VAL A 82 7.00 -12.03 -1.61
C VAL A 82 8.37 -12.59 -1.94
N LYS A 83 8.54 -13.04 -3.18
CA LYS A 83 9.85 -13.43 -3.70
C LYS A 83 10.42 -12.28 -4.52
N LEU A 84 11.55 -11.76 -4.08
CA LEU A 84 12.28 -10.68 -4.74
C LEU A 84 13.54 -11.23 -5.42
N LYS A 85 13.89 -10.66 -6.57
CA LYS A 85 15.18 -10.86 -7.22
C LYS A 85 15.97 -9.56 -7.14
N LEU A 86 17.17 -9.64 -6.58
CA LEU A 86 18.09 -8.52 -6.49
C LEU A 86 19.18 -8.68 -7.53
N TYR A 87 19.39 -7.64 -8.34
CA TYR A 87 20.42 -7.66 -9.36
C TYR A 87 20.89 -6.25 -9.68
N LYS A 88 22.18 -5.99 -9.55
CA LYS A 88 22.84 -4.71 -9.91
C LYS A 88 22.06 -3.48 -9.37
N GLY A 89 21.73 -3.46 -8.08
CA GLY A 89 21.00 -2.35 -7.44
C GLY A 89 19.49 -2.31 -7.73
N ASN A 90 18.96 -3.20 -8.57
CA ASN A 90 17.53 -3.27 -8.89
C ASN A 90 16.83 -4.36 -8.08
N VAL A 91 15.57 -4.11 -7.75
CA VAL A 91 14.68 -5.03 -7.04
C VAL A 91 13.50 -5.38 -7.94
N THR A 92 13.39 -6.65 -8.29
CA THR A 92 12.27 -7.15 -9.12
C THR A 92 11.40 -8.08 -8.31
N ILE A 93 10.08 -7.88 -8.35
CA ILE A 93 9.11 -8.78 -7.71
C ILE A 93 8.91 -9.98 -8.64
N VAL A 94 9.32 -11.16 -8.18
CA VAL A 94 9.20 -12.42 -8.93
C VAL A 94 7.83 -13.07 -8.69
N SER A 95 7.39 -13.13 -7.43
CA SER A 95 6.09 -13.71 -7.08
C SER A 95 5.53 -13.11 -5.80
N ARG A 96 4.20 -13.20 -5.67
CA ARG A 96 3.44 -12.78 -4.51
C ARG A 96 2.41 -13.84 -4.16
N GLN A 97 2.35 -14.23 -2.89
CA GLN A 97 1.39 -15.22 -2.41
C GLN A 97 0.70 -14.72 -1.15
N THR A 98 -0.61 -14.82 -1.09
CA THR A 98 -1.41 -14.47 0.09
C THR A 98 -2.66 -15.32 0.18
N LYS A 99 -3.13 -15.56 1.40
CA LYS A 99 -4.44 -16.18 1.67
C LYS A 99 -5.58 -15.16 1.56
N SER A 100 -5.31 -13.88 1.80
CA SER A 100 -6.29 -12.78 1.85
C SER A 100 -6.26 -11.95 0.57
N LYS A 101 -6.79 -12.47 -0.53
CA LYS A 101 -6.84 -11.73 -1.80
C LYS A 101 -8.01 -10.72 -1.80
N ALA A 102 -7.74 -9.45 -2.15
CA ALA A 102 -8.78 -8.43 -2.34
C ALA A 102 -9.59 -8.68 -3.62
N TYR A 103 -8.97 -9.27 -4.63
CA TYR A 103 -9.57 -9.52 -5.94
C TYR A 103 -9.50 -11.01 -6.29
N SER A 104 -10.55 -11.51 -6.93
CA SER A 104 -10.61 -12.86 -7.49
C SER A 104 -10.42 -12.79 -9.00
N ILE A 105 -9.45 -13.51 -9.54
CA ILE A 105 -9.20 -13.62 -10.99
C ILE A 105 -10.48 -14.03 -11.74
N LYS A 106 -11.27 -14.94 -11.15
CA LYS A 106 -12.56 -15.38 -11.73
C LYS A 106 -13.60 -14.26 -11.86
N LYS A 107 -13.46 -13.14 -11.11
CA LYS A 107 -14.42 -12.02 -11.12
C LYS A 107 -13.92 -10.82 -11.93
N VAL A 108 -12.63 -10.74 -12.22
CA VAL A 108 -11.97 -9.56 -12.81
C VAL A 108 -11.29 -9.88 -14.15
N SER A 109 -11.24 -11.14 -14.57
CA SER A 109 -10.71 -11.54 -15.87
C SER A 109 -11.62 -11.03 -16.99
N PHE A 110 -11.04 -10.31 -17.95
CA PHE A 110 -11.68 -9.90 -19.20
C PHE A 110 -11.56 -10.99 -20.29
N GLU A 111 -10.90 -12.11 -19.98
CA GLU A 111 -10.85 -13.25 -20.90
C GLU A 111 -12.23 -13.91 -21.03
N GLU A 112 -12.58 -14.32 -22.23
CA GLU A 112 -13.82 -15.08 -22.54
C GLU A 112 -13.84 -16.42 -21.79
N ASN A 113 -14.25 -16.37 -20.55
CA ASN A 113 -14.60 -17.57 -19.81
C ASN A 113 -16.07 -17.92 -20.10
N LYS A 114 -16.32 -19.12 -20.59
CA LYS A 114 -17.69 -19.70 -20.87
C LYS A 114 -18.67 -19.59 -19.68
N SER A 115 -18.22 -19.14 -18.50
CA SER A 115 -19.03 -18.91 -17.28
C SER A 115 -19.33 -17.42 -16.99
N PHE A 116 -19.06 -16.51 -17.94
CA PHE A 116 -19.29 -15.08 -17.76
C PHE A 116 -20.79 -14.74 -17.73
N LYS A 117 -21.35 -14.57 -16.56
CA LYS A 117 -22.74 -14.09 -16.39
C LYS A 117 -22.73 -12.57 -16.22
N LYS A 118 -23.29 -11.83 -17.20
CA LYS A 118 -23.47 -10.36 -17.18
C LYS A 118 -24.02 -9.85 -15.83
N SER A 119 -24.94 -10.60 -15.21
CA SER A 119 -25.54 -10.26 -13.91
C SER A 119 -24.53 -10.20 -12.75
N LYS A 120 -23.42 -10.96 -12.80
CA LYS A 120 -22.37 -10.91 -11.76
C LYS A 120 -21.50 -9.66 -11.87
N VAL A 121 -21.22 -9.20 -13.10
CA VAL A 121 -20.46 -7.97 -13.35
C VAL A 121 -21.31 -6.76 -12.96
N GLN A 122 -22.57 -6.76 -13.28
CA GLN A 122 -23.50 -5.68 -12.94
C GLN A 122 -23.65 -5.52 -11.42
N LYS A 123 -23.73 -6.64 -10.68
CA LYS A 123 -23.69 -6.63 -9.20
C LYS A 123 -22.36 -6.14 -8.65
N PHE A 124 -21.23 -6.46 -9.27
CA PHE A 124 -19.92 -5.97 -8.87
C PHE A 124 -19.81 -4.45 -9.10
N ILE A 125 -20.19 -3.96 -10.28
CA ILE A 125 -20.18 -2.53 -10.61
C ILE A 125 -21.10 -1.75 -9.67
N SER A 126 -22.34 -2.22 -9.45
CA SER A 126 -23.26 -1.53 -8.53
C SER A 126 -22.78 -1.52 -7.07
N SER A 127 -22.10 -2.58 -6.63
CA SER A 127 -21.48 -2.60 -5.28
C SER A 127 -20.30 -1.64 -5.17
N ALA A 128 -19.51 -1.49 -6.23
CA ALA A 128 -18.39 -0.54 -6.28
C ALA A 128 -18.89 0.91 -6.30
N VAL A 129 -19.92 1.20 -7.11
CA VAL A 129 -20.55 2.54 -7.17
C VAL A 129 -21.19 2.92 -5.84
N ARG A 130 -21.84 1.97 -5.15
CA ARG A 130 -22.43 2.23 -3.83
C ARG A 130 -21.39 2.61 -2.78
N LYS A 131 -20.18 2.01 -2.85
CA LYS A 131 -19.05 2.35 -1.95
C LYS A 131 -18.40 3.71 -2.24
N LEU A 132 -18.62 4.27 -3.42
CA LEU A 132 -18.11 5.60 -3.80
C LEU A 132 -19.08 6.73 -3.41
N ARG A 133 -20.33 6.40 -3.07
CA ARG A 133 -21.36 7.36 -2.66
C ARG A 133 -21.49 7.54 -1.14
N THR A 134 -20.78 6.76 -0.34
CA THR A 134 -20.62 6.89 1.11
C THR A 134 -19.25 7.42 1.46
#